data_a4f535840d3628dd8e373c1812c12aa8
#
_entry.id   a4f535840d3628dd8e373c1812c12aa8
#
_cell.length_a   1.000
_cell.length_b   1.000
_cell.length_c   1.000
_cell.angle_alpha   90.00
_cell.angle_beta   90.00
_cell.angle_gamma   90.00
#
_symmetry.space_group_name_H-M   'P 1'
#
loop_
_entity.id
_entity.type
_entity.pdbx_description
1 polymer ?
#
loop_
_entity_poly.entity_id
_entity_poly.type
_entity_poly.pdbx_seq_one_letter_code
_entity_poly.pdbx_strand_id
1 'polypeptide(L)'
;DNLMELLICIDALRRSSAKNITAVIPYFGYARQDRKVAPRTAISAKLVSNLITNAGANRILSVDLHAGQIQGFFDIPVDNLFSTPIFARHIKKKIKLNNLICVAPDVGGVERTRALSRRINSSIAIIDKRRPAPGKSEVMNIVGSVKNKNCIIVDDIIDSGGTIVNAVHALKDKGAKDVYVYITHAVLSGQAVNKIENSQIKKLITTDTIDNSKKIKTSKKIEIITIAPMI
;
A
#
# COMPACT_ATOMS: atom_id res chain seq x y z
N ASP A 1 -11.39 17.91 -1.53
CA ASP A 1 -11.82 18.34 -2.88
C ASP A 1 -12.15 17.11 -3.75
N ASN A 2 -11.23 16.18 -3.99
CA ASN A 2 -11.43 15.06 -4.92
C ASN A 2 -12.66 14.17 -4.62
N LEU A 3 -13.00 13.93 -3.34
CA LEU A 3 -14.20 13.16 -2.99
C LEU A 3 -15.47 13.90 -3.42
N MET A 4 -15.57 15.19 -3.15
CA MET A 4 -16.73 15.99 -3.54
C MET A 4 -16.87 16.06 -5.06
N GLU A 5 -15.76 16.21 -5.77
CA GLU A 5 -15.73 16.20 -7.24
C GLU A 5 -16.25 14.85 -7.78
N LEU A 6 -15.79 13.72 -7.22
CA LEU A 6 -16.29 12.39 -7.58
C LEU A 6 -17.81 12.27 -7.34
N LEU A 7 -18.32 12.73 -6.20
CA LEU A 7 -19.74 12.66 -5.88
C LEU A 7 -20.59 13.50 -6.85
N ILE A 8 -20.12 14.70 -7.20
CA ILE A 8 -20.78 15.57 -8.18
C ILE A 8 -20.79 14.91 -9.57
N CYS A 9 -19.68 14.31 -9.99
CA CYS A 9 -19.61 13.60 -11.27
C CYS A 9 -20.60 12.41 -11.30
N ILE A 10 -20.70 11.63 -10.22
CA ILE A 10 -21.65 10.50 -10.13
C ILE A 10 -23.10 11.02 -10.22
N ASP A 11 -23.45 12.07 -9.47
CA ASP A 11 -24.81 12.65 -9.51
C ASP A 11 -25.15 13.20 -10.90
N ALA A 12 -24.20 13.89 -11.57
CA ALA A 12 -24.40 14.37 -12.93
C ALA A 12 -24.67 13.24 -13.93
N LEU A 13 -23.89 12.14 -13.85
CA LEU A 13 -24.11 10.95 -14.70
C LEU A 13 -25.45 10.29 -14.42
N ARG A 14 -25.84 10.18 -13.15
CA ARG A 14 -27.16 9.66 -12.75
C ARG A 14 -28.29 10.48 -13.33
N ARG A 15 -28.21 11.84 -13.24
CA ARG A 15 -29.20 12.76 -13.82
C ARG A 15 -29.22 12.72 -15.34
N SER A 16 -28.11 12.35 -15.97
CA SER A 16 -28.03 12.14 -17.41
C SER A 16 -28.55 10.77 -17.86
N SER A 17 -29.20 10.02 -16.97
CA SER A 17 -29.75 8.69 -17.24
C SER A 17 -28.71 7.64 -17.65
N ALA A 18 -27.48 7.74 -17.12
CA ALA A 18 -26.48 6.71 -17.32
C ALA A 18 -26.99 5.35 -16.79
N LYS A 19 -26.88 4.31 -17.62
CA LYS A 19 -27.36 2.96 -17.29
C LYS A 19 -26.58 2.32 -16.15
N ASN A 20 -25.27 2.51 -16.15
CA ASN A 20 -24.35 2.01 -15.13
C ASN A 20 -23.27 3.05 -14.84
N ILE A 21 -22.93 3.22 -13.58
CA ILE A 21 -21.89 4.11 -13.11
C ILE A 21 -20.91 3.30 -12.27
N THR A 22 -19.71 3.08 -12.79
CA THR A 22 -18.61 2.45 -12.05
C THR A 22 -17.66 3.54 -11.56
N ALA A 23 -17.54 3.67 -10.24
CA ALA A 23 -16.56 4.58 -9.67
C ALA A 23 -15.19 3.86 -9.57
N VAL A 24 -14.24 4.29 -10.39
CA VAL A 24 -12.87 3.78 -10.38
C VAL A 24 -12.04 4.64 -9.43
N ILE A 25 -11.69 4.07 -8.29
CA ILE A 25 -11.00 4.74 -7.17
C ILE A 25 -9.73 3.94 -6.86
N PRO A 26 -8.64 4.10 -7.63
CA PRO A 26 -7.43 3.31 -7.45
C PRO A 26 -6.89 3.39 -6.03
N TYR A 27 -6.86 4.58 -5.44
CA TYR A 27 -6.53 4.80 -4.03
C TYR A 27 -7.74 5.26 -3.23
N PHE A 28 -8.29 4.39 -2.39
CA PHE A 28 -9.37 4.74 -1.47
C PHE A 28 -8.80 5.40 -0.21
N GLY A 29 -8.65 6.73 -0.24
CA GLY A 29 -7.89 7.51 0.74
C GLY A 29 -8.38 7.44 2.19
N TYR A 30 -9.61 6.96 2.43
CA TYR A 30 -10.21 6.82 3.75
C TYR A 30 -10.10 5.40 4.32
N ALA A 31 -9.48 4.46 3.59
CA ALA A 31 -9.40 3.03 3.92
C ALA A 31 -8.73 2.73 5.26
N ARG A 32 -7.81 3.58 5.72
CA ARG A 32 -7.08 3.39 7.00
C ARG A 32 -7.96 3.55 8.24
N GLN A 33 -9.12 4.20 8.12
CA GLN A 33 -10.08 4.39 9.21
C GLN A 33 -11.29 3.47 9.00
N ASP A 34 -11.02 2.17 9.07
CA ASP A 34 -11.98 1.07 8.84
C ASP A 34 -12.65 0.54 10.12
N ARG A 35 -12.20 0.97 11.27
CA ARG A 35 -12.70 0.57 12.59
C ARG A 35 -12.50 1.66 13.62
N LYS A 36 -13.23 1.57 14.72
CA LYS A 36 -12.99 2.42 15.89
C LYS A 36 -11.71 1.98 16.59
N VAL A 37 -10.72 2.85 16.64
CA VAL A 37 -9.46 2.61 17.35
C VAL A 37 -9.48 3.21 18.77
N ALA A 38 -10.45 4.09 19.07
CA ALA A 38 -10.69 4.70 20.36
C ALA A 38 -12.19 5.05 20.50
N PRO A 39 -12.67 5.31 21.73
CA PRO A 39 -14.04 5.82 21.93
C PRO A 39 -14.29 7.10 21.13
N ARG A 40 -15.50 7.26 20.61
CA ARG A 40 -15.97 8.46 19.87
C ARG A 40 -15.20 8.76 18.58
N THR A 41 -14.49 7.79 17.99
CA THR A 41 -13.86 7.93 16.67
C THR A 41 -14.82 7.51 15.56
N ALA A 42 -14.69 8.17 14.40
CA ALA A 42 -15.45 7.84 13.20
C ALA A 42 -14.92 6.57 12.54
N ILE A 43 -15.76 5.93 11.72
CA ILE A 43 -15.35 4.93 10.72
C ILE A 43 -15.48 5.62 9.34
N SER A 44 -14.48 6.41 8.98
CA SER A 44 -14.54 7.26 7.78
C SER A 44 -14.66 6.44 6.50
N ALA A 45 -14.09 5.24 6.46
CA ALA A 45 -14.24 4.33 5.32
C ALA A 45 -15.71 3.97 5.06
N LYS A 46 -16.50 3.66 6.11
CA LYS A 46 -17.94 3.38 5.97
C LYS A 46 -18.73 4.62 5.57
N LEU A 47 -18.44 5.77 6.17
CA LEU A 47 -19.09 7.03 5.81
C LEU A 47 -18.92 7.33 4.31
N VAL A 48 -17.69 7.28 3.81
CA VAL A 48 -17.37 7.58 2.40
C VAL A 48 -18.01 6.53 1.47
N SER A 49 -18.02 5.25 1.85
CA SER A 49 -18.70 4.19 1.09
C SER A 49 -20.19 4.50 0.93
N ASN A 50 -20.87 4.93 2.00
CA ASN A 50 -22.27 5.32 1.95
C ASN A 50 -22.50 6.54 1.05
N LEU A 51 -21.63 7.56 1.12
CA LEU A 51 -21.76 8.75 0.28
C LEU A 51 -21.66 8.41 -1.21
N ILE A 52 -20.72 7.56 -1.61
CA ILE A 52 -20.51 7.16 -2.99
C ILE A 52 -21.72 6.32 -3.49
N THR A 53 -22.21 5.38 -2.68
CA THR A 53 -23.38 4.56 -3.01
C THR A 53 -24.62 5.44 -3.16
N ASN A 54 -24.87 6.36 -2.22
CA ASN A 54 -26.04 7.24 -2.24
C ASN A 54 -25.99 8.26 -3.39
N ALA A 55 -24.82 8.69 -3.82
CA ALA A 55 -24.67 9.56 -4.99
C ALA A 55 -25.13 8.86 -6.29
N GLY A 56 -25.09 7.51 -6.34
CA GLY A 56 -25.65 6.72 -7.44
C GLY A 56 -24.66 5.82 -8.16
N ALA A 57 -23.48 5.56 -7.59
CA ALA A 57 -22.59 4.53 -8.13
C ALA A 57 -23.24 3.14 -8.04
N ASN A 58 -23.08 2.32 -9.10
CA ASN A 58 -23.57 0.96 -9.18
C ASN A 58 -22.47 -0.08 -8.90
N ARG A 59 -21.22 0.31 -9.01
CA ARG A 59 -20.04 -0.54 -8.83
C ARG A 59 -18.84 0.29 -8.42
N ILE A 60 -17.96 -0.30 -7.62
CA ILE A 60 -16.67 0.26 -7.24
C ILE A 60 -15.55 -0.61 -7.81
N LEU A 61 -14.51 0.03 -8.34
CA LEU A 61 -13.24 -0.62 -8.62
C LEU A 61 -12.15 0.10 -7.84
N SER A 62 -11.40 -0.64 -7.03
CA SER A 62 -10.29 -0.10 -6.24
C SER A 62 -9.07 -1.02 -6.30
N VAL A 63 -7.92 -0.56 -5.86
CA VAL A 63 -6.68 -1.36 -5.84
C VAL A 63 -6.16 -1.44 -4.42
N ASP A 64 -5.81 -2.65 -3.97
CA ASP A 64 -5.21 -2.94 -2.66
C ASP A 64 -5.85 -2.14 -1.51
N LEU A 65 -7.15 -2.34 -1.29
CA LEU A 65 -7.82 -1.81 -0.11
C LEU A 65 -7.04 -2.17 1.17
N HIS A 66 -6.89 -1.20 2.07
CA HIS A 66 -6.12 -1.36 3.30
C HIS A 66 -6.52 -2.60 4.11
N ALA A 67 -7.81 -2.92 4.10
CA ALA A 67 -8.36 -4.10 4.75
C ALA A 67 -9.49 -4.70 3.89
N GLY A 68 -9.51 -6.02 3.76
CA GLY A 68 -10.48 -6.74 2.91
C GLY A 68 -11.94 -6.51 3.29
N GLN A 69 -12.22 -6.31 4.58
CA GLN A 69 -13.56 -6.04 5.11
C GLN A 69 -14.19 -4.74 4.59
N ILE A 70 -13.39 -3.79 4.07
CA ILE A 70 -13.90 -2.53 3.51
C ILE A 70 -14.85 -2.80 2.33
N GLN A 71 -14.66 -3.90 1.59
CA GLN A 71 -15.58 -4.33 0.54
C GLN A 71 -17.01 -4.49 1.07
N GLY A 72 -17.18 -4.98 2.30
CA GLY A 72 -18.47 -5.11 2.97
C GLY A 72 -19.07 -3.79 3.49
N PHE A 73 -18.38 -2.66 3.33
CA PHE A 73 -18.94 -1.35 3.68
C PHE A 73 -19.83 -0.77 2.58
N PHE A 74 -19.69 -1.31 1.37
CA PHE A 74 -20.52 -0.93 0.23
C PHE A 74 -21.71 -1.89 0.09
N ASP A 75 -22.88 -1.35 -0.22
CA ASP A 75 -24.08 -2.13 -0.54
C ASP A 75 -24.19 -2.40 -2.06
N ILE A 76 -23.10 -2.15 -2.79
CA ILE A 76 -22.95 -2.38 -4.24
C ILE A 76 -21.69 -3.21 -4.48
N PRO A 77 -21.55 -3.88 -5.64
CA PRO A 77 -20.38 -4.68 -5.97
C PRO A 77 -19.09 -3.89 -5.92
N VAL A 78 -18.05 -4.51 -5.34
CA VAL A 78 -16.70 -3.94 -5.21
C VAL A 78 -15.67 -4.89 -5.82
N ASP A 79 -14.92 -4.41 -6.80
CA ASP A 79 -13.74 -5.08 -7.32
C ASP A 79 -12.50 -4.51 -6.62
N ASN A 80 -11.91 -5.30 -5.73
CA ASN A 80 -10.63 -4.99 -5.12
C ASN A 80 -9.52 -5.69 -5.91
N LEU A 81 -8.85 -4.98 -6.79
CA LEU A 81 -7.72 -5.49 -7.55
C LEU A 81 -6.45 -5.49 -6.69
N PHE A 82 -5.49 -6.36 -7.03
CA PHE A 82 -4.22 -6.46 -6.28
C PHE A 82 -3.03 -6.13 -7.17
N SER A 83 -2.12 -5.28 -6.70
CA SER A 83 -0.87 -4.93 -7.39
C SER A 83 0.16 -6.06 -7.42
N THR A 84 -0.01 -7.09 -6.58
CA THR A 84 0.90 -8.23 -6.45
C THR A 84 1.35 -8.86 -7.80
N PRO A 85 0.47 -9.07 -8.81
CA PRO A 85 0.89 -9.60 -10.10
C PRO A 85 1.86 -8.68 -10.86
N ILE A 86 1.65 -7.36 -10.80
CA ILE A 86 2.53 -6.36 -11.44
C ILE A 86 3.87 -6.34 -10.71
N PHE A 87 3.87 -6.32 -9.39
CA PHE A 87 5.09 -6.38 -8.58
C PHE A 87 5.89 -7.65 -8.87
N ALA A 88 5.24 -8.81 -8.90
CA ALA A 88 5.92 -10.06 -9.22
C ALA A 88 6.56 -10.04 -10.62
N ARG A 89 5.89 -9.48 -11.62
CA ARG A 89 6.42 -9.32 -12.99
C ARG A 89 7.63 -8.39 -13.00
N HIS A 90 7.55 -7.25 -12.31
CA HIS A 90 8.65 -6.30 -12.20
C HIS A 90 9.87 -6.92 -11.49
N ILE A 91 9.67 -7.63 -10.37
CA ILE A 91 10.72 -8.29 -9.61
C ILE A 91 11.44 -9.31 -10.49
N LYS A 92 10.70 -10.19 -11.17
CA LYS A 92 11.28 -11.22 -12.06
C LYS A 92 12.10 -10.62 -13.20
N LYS A 93 11.74 -9.42 -13.68
CA LYS A 93 12.43 -8.74 -14.77
C LYS A 93 13.68 -7.97 -14.31
N LYS A 94 13.64 -7.38 -13.11
CA LYS A 94 14.62 -6.37 -12.66
C LYS A 94 15.53 -6.82 -11.55
N ILE A 95 15.17 -7.84 -10.77
CA ILE A 95 15.90 -8.27 -9.59
C ILE A 95 16.37 -9.72 -9.77
N LYS A 96 17.62 -9.98 -9.42
CA LYS A 96 18.13 -11.37 -9.38
C LYS A 96 17.40 -12.13 -8.26
N LEU A 97 16.72 -13.21 -8.60
CA LEU A 97 15.89 -13.99 -7.67
C LEU A 97 16.70 -14.82 -6.66
N ASN A 98 18.02 -14.99 -6.88
CA ASN A 98 18.87 -15.75 -5.98
C ASN A 98 18.98 -15.04 -4.61
N ASN A 99 18.82 -15.81 -3.53
CA ASN A 99 18.86 -15.31 -2.16
C ASN A 99 17.85 -14.19 -1.86
N LEU A 100 16.65 -14.31 -2.42
CA LEU A 100 15.56 -13.36 -2.22
C LEU A 100 14.64 -13.81 -1.08
N ILE A 101 14.18 -12.86 -0.27
CA ILE A 101 13.18 -13.09 0.78
C ILE A 101 12.17 -11.95 0.80
N CYS A 102 10.88 -12.29 0.85
CA CYS A 102 9.82 -11.32 1.08
C CYS A 102 9.69 -11.02 2.58
N VAL A 103 9.48 -9.77 2.93
CA VAL A 103 9.42 -9.32 4.32
C VAL A 103 8.10 -8.59 4.56
N ALA A 104 7.30 -9.08 5.51
CA ALA A 104 6.15 -8.36 6.01
C ALA A 104 6.63 -7.27 6.98
N PRO A 105 6.28 -5.99 6.76
CA PRO A 105 6.70 -4.90 7.65
C PRO A 105 6.02 -4.93 9.02
N ASP A 106 4.94 -5.69 9.14
CA ASP A 106 4.22 -6.00 10.39
C ASP A 106 3.33 -7.22 10.20
N VAL A 107 2.59 -7.61 11.23
CA VAL A 107 1.69 -8.78 11.21
C VAL A 107 0.54 -8.59 10.21
N GLY A 108 0.03 -7.37 10.05
CA GLY A 108 -1.06 -7.05 9.09
C GLY A 108 -0.65 -7.27 7.63
N GLY A 109 0.64 -7.06 7.30
CA GLY A 109 1.18 -7.25 5.95
C GLY A 109 1.51 -8.70 5.56
N VAL A 110 1.32 -9.69 6.47
CA VAL A 110 1.72 -11.08 6.24
C VAL A 110 0.98 -11.71 5.05
N GLU A 111 -0.31 -11.50 4.93
CA GLU A 111 -1.12 -12.08 3.84
C GLU A 111 -0.64 -11.56 2.47
N ARG A 112 -0.46 -10.26 2.34
CA ARG A 112 0.07 -9.59 1.13
C ARG A 112 1.46 -10.10 0.78
N THR A 113 2.32 -10.23 1.80
CA THR A 113 3.68 -10.77 1.64
C THR A 113 3.68 -12.21 1.16
N ARG A 114 2.79 -13.06 1.69
CA ARG A 114 2.62 -14.46 1.21
C ARG A 114 2.15 -14.52 -0.23
N ALA A 115 1.20 -13.66 -0.62
CA ALA A 115 0.71 -13.61 -1.99
C ALA A 115 1.84 -13.29 -2.98
N LEU A 116 2.73 -12.35 -2.64
CA LEU A 116 3.90 -12.02 -3.44
C LEU A 116 4.92 -13.16 -3.44
N SER A 117 5.27 -13.68 -2.25
CA SER A 117 6.29 -14.74 -2.11
C SER A 117 5.99 -15.99 -2.92
N ARG A 118 4.71 -16.42 -2.95
CA ARG A 118 4.25 -17.53 -3.79
C ARG A 118 4.48 -17.27 -5.28
N ARG A 119 4.25 -16.04 -5.75
CA ARG A 119 4.40 -15.69 -7.17
C ARG A 119 5.84 -15.61 -7.64
N ILE A 120 6.77 -15.34 -6.74
CA ILE A 120 8.21 -15.26 -7.05
C ILE A 120 9.02 -16.41 -6.46
N ASN A 121 8.37 -17.40 -5.86
CA ASN A 121 8.96 -18.58 -5.25
C ASN A 121 10.05 -18.23 -4.23
N SER A 122 9.71 -17.38 -3.25
CA SER A 122 10.62 -16.97 -2.19
C SER A 122 10.11 -17.35 -0.80
N SER A 123 11.01 -17.43 0.18
CA SER A 123 10.64 -17.51 1.60
C SER A 123 10.10 -16.16 2.12
N ILE A 124 9.55 -16.18 3.34
CA ILE A 124 9.07 -14.98 4.01
C ILE A 124 9.79 -14.77 5.34
N ALA A 125 9.92 -13.50 5.75
CA ALA A 125 10.24 -13.08 7.10
C ALA A 125 9.19 -12.06 7.57
N ILE A 126 9.07 -11.86 8.88
CA ILE A 126 8.09 -10.94 9.46
C ILE A 126 8.83 -10.04 10.45
N ILE A 127 8.56 -8.75 10.40
CA ILE A 127 9.00 -7.78 11.40
C ILE A 127 7.92 -7.70 12.47
N ASP A 128 8.21 -8.23 13.65
CA ASP A 128 7.36 -8.09 14.85
C ASP A 128 7.75 -6.82 15.59
N LYS A 129 6.83 -5.87 15.63
CA LYS A 129 7.02 -4.57 16.28
C LYS A 129 6.40 -4.62 17.66
N ARG A 130 7.23 -4.44 18.68
CA ARG A 130 6.76 -4.37 20.06
C ARG A 130 7.10 -3.03 20.68
N ARG A 131 6.11 -2.39 21.27
CA ARG A 131 6.32 -1.25 22.17
C ARG A 131 6.25 -1.74 23.58
N PRO A 132 7.39 -1.88 24.28
CA PRO A 132 7.40 -2.44 25.64
C PRO A 132 6.68 -1.55 26.66
N ALA A 133 6.58 -0.23 26.42
CA ALA A 133 5.79 0.72 27.22
C ALA A 133 5.54 2.02 26.44
N PRO A 134 4.52 2.83 26.81
CA PRO A 134 4.34 4.17 26.26
C PRO A 134 5.60 5.02 26.44
N GLY A 135 6.05 5.68 25.37
CA GLY A 135 7.25 6.54 25.39
C GLY A 135 8.59 5.83 25.22
N LYS A 136 8.63 4.48 25.16
CA LYS A 136 9.86 3.74 24.83
C LYS A 136 9.97 3.52 23.31
N SER A 137 11.22 3.44 22.83
CA SER A 137 11.52 3.14 21.43
C SER A 137 10.95 1.79 21.03
N GLU A 138 10.48 1.72 19.81
CA GLU A 138 9.91 0.51 19.20
C GLU A 138 11.03 -0.53 19.00
N VAL A 139 10.86 -1.72 19.57
CA VAL A 139 11.76 -2.85 19.36
C VAL A 139 11.24 -3.65 18.19
N MET A 140 12.08 -3.85 17.18
CA MET A 140 11.78 -4.66 15.99
C MET A 140 12.47 -6.01 16.12
N ASN A 141 11.69 -7.07 16.26
CA ASN A 141 12.18 -8.43 16.19
C ASN A 141 11.89 -9.00 14.79
N ILE A 142 12.85 -9.72 14.20
CA ILE A 142 12.68 -10.32 12.87
C ILE A 142 12.54 -11.83 13.03
N VAL A 143 11.38 -12.34 12.64
CA VAL A 143 11.11 -13.76 12.55
C VAL A 143 11.47 -14.25 11.15
N GLY A 144 12.46 -15.12 11.05
CA GLY A 144 13.04 -15.59 9.79
C GLY A 144 14.48 -15.09 9.60
N SER A 145 15.23 -15.74 8.70
CA SER A 145 16.65 -15.43 8.43
C SER A 145 16.78 -14.49 7.23
N VAL A 146 17.32 -13.28 7.45
CA VAL A 146 17.54 -12.24 6.42
C VAL A 146 19.03 -12.02 6.10
N LYS A 147 19.93 -12.64 6.87
CA LYS A 147 21.39 -12.47 6.72
C LYS A 147 21.85 -12.87 5.32
N ASN A 148 22.61 -11.98 4.68
CA ASN A 148 23.12 -12.10 3.31
C ASN A 148 22.05 -12.27 2.22
N LYS A 149 20.76 -11.93 2.51
CA LYS A 149 19.68 -12.01 1.55
C LYS A 149 19.29 -10.64 1.00
N ASN A 150 18.78 -10.62 -0.22
CA ASN A 150 18.06 -9.49 -0.77
C ASN A 150 16.64 -9.52 -0.23
N CYS A 151 16.24 -8.47 0.46
CA CYS A 151 14.92 -8.37 1.09
C CYS A 151 13.96 -7.54 0.24
N ILE A 152 12.73 -8.01 0.10
CA ILE A 152 11.62 -7.28 -0.51
C ILE A 152 10.59 -7.01 0.56
N ILE A 153 10.45 -5.77 0.99
CA ILE A 153 9.31 -5.33 1.80
C ILE A 153 8.14 -5.05 0.84
N VAL A 154 6.95 -5.55 1.17
CA VAL A 154 5.73 -5.23 0.43
C VAL A 154 4.66 -4.71 1.38
N ASP A 155 4.02 -3.60 1.01
CA ASP A 155 2.93 -3.01 1.78
C ASP A 155 1.92 -2.31 0.86
N ASP A 156 0.73 -1.96 1.39
CA ASP A 156 -0.27 -1.21 0.62
C ASP A 156 0.05 0.27 0.53
N ILE A 157 0.55 0.87 1.60
CA ILE A 157 0.67 2.32 1.69
C ILE A 157 2.00 2.76 2.32
N ILE A 158 2.57 3.82 1.77
CA ILE A 158 3.62 4.61 2.42
C ILE A 158 3.16 6.06 2.55
N ASP A 159 3.14 6.57 3.78
CA ASP A 159 2.75 7.94 4.08
C ASP A 159 3.98 8.78 4.41
N SER A 160 4.34 8.97 5.66
CA SER A 160 5.52 9.76 6.07
C SER A 160 6.86 9.04 5.90
N GLY A 161 6.86 7.76 5.55
CA GLY A 161 8.03 6.95 5.29
C GLY A 161 8.76 6.41 6.53
N GLY A 162 8.45 6.92 7.72
CA GLY A 162 9.20 6.57 8.94
C GLY A 162 9.19 5.07 9.25
N THR A 163 8.02 4.45 9.22
CA THR A 163 7.85 3.00 9.51
C THR A 163 8.70 2.13 8.57
N ILE A 164 8.67 2.42 7.27
CA ILE A 164 9.40 1.65 6.27
C ILE A 164 10.91 1.86 6.41
N VAL A 165 11.37 3.10 6.65
CA VAL A 165 12.78 3.40 6.87
C VAL A 165 13.31 2.65 8.10
N ASN A 166 12.58 2.66 9.22
CA ASN A 166 12.94 1.92 10.41
C ASN A 166 12.99 0.40 10.18
N ALA A 167 12.03 -0.14 9.42
CA ALA A 167 12.03 -1.54 9.03
C ALA A 167 13.28 -1.91 8.20
N VAL A 168 13.69 -1.04 7.28
CA VAL A 168 14.90 -1.22 6.48
C VAL A 168 16.15 -1.19 7.35
N HIS A 169 16.26 -0.26 8.31
CA HIS A 169 17.37 -0.24 9.27
C HIS A 169 17.47 -1.55 10.06
N ALA A 170 16.35 -2.02 10.63
CA ALA A 170 16.33 -3.29 11.37
C ALA A 170 16.76 -4.50 10.52
N LEU A 171 16.38 -4.54 9.24
CA LEU A 171 16.83 -5.59 8.31
C LEU A 171 18.33 -5.49 8.03
N LYS A 172 18.84 -4.29 7.84
CA LYS A 172 20.28 -4.04 7.61
C LYS A 172 21.12 -4.42 8.82
N ASP A 173 20.67 -4.09 10.03
CA ASP A 173 21.32 -4.47 11.29
C ASP A 173 21.38 -5.98 11.48
N LYS A 174 20.40 -6.72 10.93
CA LYS A 174 20.38 -8.19 10.88
C LYS A 174 21.13 -8.79 9.67
N GLY A 175 21.90 -7.97 8.94
CA GLY A 175 22.78 -8.41 7.87
C GLY A 175 22.11 -8.62 6.52
N ALA A 176 20.95 -8.02 6.26
CA ALA A 176 20.36 -8.01 4.93
C ALA A 176 21.27 -7.31 3.91
N LYS A 177 21.40 -7.89 2.69
CA LYS A 177 22.27 -7.37 1.65
C LYS A 177 21.67 -6.11 1.02
N ASP A 178 20.66 -6.24 0.20
CA ASP A 178 19.91 -5.12 -0.39
C ASP A 178 18.45 -5.18 0.06
N VAL A 179 17.83 -4.03 0.28
CA VAL A 179 16.43 -3.94 0.67
C VAL A 179 15.68 -3.13 -0.39
N TYR A 180 14.72 -3.78 -1.03
CA TYR A 180 13.78 -3.20 -1.98
C TYR A 180 12.42 -3.06 -1.31
N VAL A 181 11.70 -2.02 -1.66
CA VAL A 181 10.38 -1.74 -1.09
C VAL A 181 9.37 -1.63 -2.21
N TYR A 182 8.26 -2.36 -2.11
CA TYR A 182 7.15 -2.35 -3.07
C TYR A 182 5.89 -1.89 -2.38
N ILE A 183 5.34 -0.77 -2.82
CA ILE A 183 4.20 -0.11 -2.18
C ILE A 183 3.17 0.22 -3.25
N THR A 184 1.91 -0.10 -3.00
CA THR A 184 0.84 0.24 -3.95
C THR A 184 0.54 1.72 -3.93
N HIS A 185 0.28 2.30 -2.75
CA HIS A 185 -0.15 3.69 -2.61
C HIS A 185 0.93 4.55 -1.97
N ALA A 186 1.61 5.34 -2.77
CA ALA A 186 2.62 6.25 -2.28
C ALA A 186 2.03 7.64 -1.99
N VAL A 187 1.53 7.87 -0.79
CA VAL A 187 1.03 9.18 -0.35
C VAL A 187 2.17 10.19 -0.26
N LEU A 188 3.32 9.76 0.27
CA LEU A 188 4.56 10.52 0.37
C LEU A 188 4.34 11.91 1.00
N SER A 189 3.75 11.94 2.19
CA SER A 189 3.50 13.17 2.91
C SER A 189 4.77 13.79 3.50
N GLY A 190 4.76 15.11 3.63
CA GLY A 190 5.83 15.87 4.27
C GLY A 190 7.21 15.58 3.69
N GLN A 191 8.14 15.11 4.52
CA GLN A 191 9.52 14.82 4.16
C GLN A 191 9.78 13.37 3.73
N ALA A 192 8.74 12.62 3.33
CA ALA A 192 8.86 11.19 3.02
C ALA A 192 9.92 10.91 1.92
N VAL A 193 9.92 11.67 0.84
CA VAL A 193 10.89 11.52 -0.26
C VAL A 193 12.32 11.71 0.24
N ASN A 194 12.58 12.76 1.02
CA ASN A 194 13.90 13.01 1.60
C ASN A 194 14.35 11.89 2.55
N LYS A 195 13.43 11.37 3.39
CA LYS A 195 13.73 10.22 4.26
C LYS A 195 14.10 8.98 3.46
N ILE A 196 13.40 8.71 2.36
CA ILE A 196 13.69 7.58 1.47
C ILE A 196 15.05 7.75 0.80
N GLU A 197 15.35 8.93 0.25
CA GLU A 197 16.63 9.20 -0.41
C GLU A 197 17.80 9.03 0.55
N ASN A 198 17.68 9.49 1.81
CA ASN A 198 18.72 9.41 2.83
C ASN A 198 18.76 8.06 3.57
N SER A 199 17.87 7.13 3.27
CA SER A 199 17.81 5.82 3.92
C SER A 199 18.70 4.78 3.23
N GLN A 200 18.76 3.57 3.81
CA GLN A 200 19.42 2.41 3.21
C GLN A 200 18.52 1.61 2.24
N ILE A 201 17.37 2.17 1.84
CA ILE A 201 16.52 1.60 0.79
C ILE A 201 17.31 1.59 -0.52
N LYS A 202 17.39 0.43 -1.18
CA LYS A 202 18.04 0.31 -2.49
C LYS A 202 17.17 0.93 -3.60
N LYS A 203 15.90 0.57 -3.64
CA LYS A 203 14.86 1.12 -4.51
C LYS A 203 13.50 0.99 -3.82
N LEU A 204 12.66 2.00 -3.99
CA LEU A 204 11.24 1.97 -3.68
C LEU A 204 10.47 1.96 -4.99
N ILE A 205 9.70 0.91 -5.22
CA ILE A 205 8.83 0.76 -6.37
C ILE A 205 7.40 1.00 -5.92
N THR A 206 6.72 1.92 -6.58
CA THR A 206 5.32 2.23 -6.29
C THR A 206 4.48 2.20 -7.56
N THR A 207 3.17 2.34 -7.42
CA THR A 207 2.27 2.41 -8.56
C THR A 207 1.81 3.86 -8.81
N ASP A 208 1.15 4.05 -9.94
CA ASP A 208 0.51 5.31 -10.34
C ASP A 208 -0.93 5.47 -9.81
N THR A 209 -1.32 4.75 -8.75
CA THR A 209 -2.61 4.95 -8.05
C THR A 209 -2.74 6.35 -7.46
N ILE A 210 -1.63 7.01 -7.19
CA ILE A 210 -1.52 8.42 -6.80
C ILE A 210 -0.48 9.07 -7.70
N ASP A 211 -0.84 10.19 -8.34
CA ASP A 211 0.12 10.93 -9.15
C ASP A 211 1.19 11.60 -8.27
N ASN A 212 2.39 11.07 -8.32
CA ASN A 212 3.57 11.56 -7.65
C ASN A 212 4.64 12.10 -8.60
N SER A 213 4.34 12.24 -9.89
CA SER A 213 5.31 12.65 -10.93
C SER A 213 6.10 13.89 -10.55
N LYS A 214 5.43 14.89 -9.97
CA LYS A 214 6.07 16.13 -9.49
C LYS A 214 6.92 15.92 -8.24
N LYS A 215 6.42 15.15 -7.25
CA LYS A 215 7.08 14.93 -5.96
C LYS A 215 8.39 14.15 -6.09
N ILE A 216 8.44 13.18 -7.01
CA ILE A 216 9.57 12.26 -7.14
C ILE A 216 10.52 12.62 -8.29
N LYS A 217 10.29 13.75 -8.98
CA LYS A 217 11.06 14.15 -10.18
C LYS A 217 12.59 14.13 -9.96
N THR A 218 13.05 14.44 -8.76
CA THR A 218 14.47 14.45 -8.40
C THR A 218 14.94 13.18 -7.70
N SER A 219 14.04 12.26 -7.41
CA SER A 219 14.36 11.02 -6.69
C SER A 219 15.14 10.05 -7.57
N LYS A 220 16.23 9.52 -7.02
CA LYS A 220 17.02 8.45 -7.66
C LYS A 220 16.60 7.05 -7.17
N LYS A 221 15.82 6.98 -6.09
CA LYS A 221 15.43 5.71 -5.45
C LYS A 221 14.01 5.29 -5.71
N ILE A 222 13.10 6.22 -6.09
CA ILE A 222 11.69 5.93 -6.28
C ILE A 222 11.41 5.70 -7.77
N GLU A 223 10.75 4.59 -8.08
CA GLU A 223 10.32 4.18 -9.43
C GLU A 223 8.80 3.94 -9.44
N ILE A 224 8.10 4.49 -10.42
CA ILE A 224 6.66 4.27 -10.60
C ILE A 224 6.45 3.21 -11.67
N ILE A 225 5.56 2.27 -11.41
CA ILE A 225 5.04 1.32 -12.38
C ILE A 225 3.53 1.51 -12.55
N THR A 226 3.02 1.36 -13.76
CA THR A 226 1.60 1.61 -14.03
C THR A 226 0.73 0.42 -13.68
N ILE A 227 -0.46 0.72 -13.11
CA ILE A 227 -1.55 -0.25 -12.91
C ILE A 227 -2.53 -0.27 -14.07
N ALA A 228 -2.42 0.62 -15.05
CA ALA A 228 -3.39 0.74 -16.14
C ALA A 228 -3.73 -0.60 -16.83
N PRO A 229 -2.78 -1.55 -17.03
CA PRO A 229 -3.11 -2.85 -17.61
C PRO A 229 -3.99 -3.75 -16.73
N MET A 230 -4.30 -3.35 -15.49
CA MET A 230 -5.17 -4.11 -14.57
C MET A 230 -6.59 -3.58 -14.55
N ILE A 231 -6.79 -2.31 -14.89
CA ILE A 231 -8.07 -1.62 -14.93
C ILE A 231 -8.70 -1.76 -16.32
#